data_bd63e22ede2f8e7b00c85b78db407972
#
_entry.id   bd63e22ede2f8e7b00c85b78db407972
#
_cell.length_a   1.000
_cell.length_b   1.000
_cell.length_c   1.000
_cell.angle_alpha   90.00
_cell.angle_beta   90.00
_cell.angle_gamma   90.00
#
_symmetry.space_group_name_H-M   'P 1'
#
loop_
_entity.id
_entity.type
_entity.pdbx_description
1 polymer ?
#
loop_
_entity_poly.entity_id
_entity_poly.type
_entity_poly.pdbx_seq_one_letter_code
_entity_poly.pdbx_strand_id
1 'polypeptide(L)'
;RRARHALLDTGKAVPIDIELGQKFDTLVITGPNTGGKTVSLKTLGLLTLMAQCGLHIPAEAGSAVSVFERVLADIGDEQSIEQSLSTFSAHMVNIVKILEEADGHSLILFDELGAGTDPVEGAALAIAIIQHVREKGGRIAATTHYAELKTFAMTTQGVENASCEFDVETLRPTYKLLIGIPGKSNAFAISQRLGLDAAVIETAKAQMDSESIRFEDVLTALEEKRQRLEKDQTEAERLRSQREADAKRAREFREQMERAKDNARTRGEAEARRIIREARAQADAIFEELAELRRQQEKEAGWQAVNDARAAIRGQLKSAEEKLRFREEEREPLPTPSRPIREGDLVELSGRQAVVAGVIGDRLQLLAGNLKLTVKASDVRLVEEAEVREKKEAKRQVATAIRLQGARAAVNELDIRGLMTDEADLQVERFLDTAALGKLNIVTIIHG
;
A
#
# COMPACT_ATOMS: atom_id res chain seq x y z
N ARG A 1 20.14 11.06 8.29
CA ARG A 1 18.78 10.77 7.76
C ARG A 1 17.76 11.64 8.46
N ARG A 2 16.73 12.09 7.73
CA ARG A 2 15.64 12.93 8.24
C ARG A 2 16.12 14.12 9.07
N ALA A 3 17.20 14.75 8.63
CA ALA A 3 17.80 15.90 9.28
C ALA A 3 16.92 17.13 9.15
N ARG A 4 16.77 17.91 10.22
CA ARG A 4 16.06 19.19 10.21
C ARG A 4 17.01 20.30 10.59
N HIS A 5 16.81 21.47 10.01
CA HIS A 5 17.57 22.66 10.38
C HIS A 5 17.26 23.03 11.83
N ALA A 6 18.28 23.13 12.68
CA ALA A 6 18.11 23.28 14.14
C ALA A 6 17.42 24.59 14.57
N LEU A 7 17.50 25.63 13.73
CA LEU A 7 16.91 26.95 14.01
C LEU A 7 15.51 27.14 13.41
N LEU A 8 14.98 26.13 12.71
CA LEU A 8 13.61 26.18 12.19
C LEU A 8 12.64 25.50 13.17
N ASP A 9 11.41 25.99 13.18
CA ASP A 9 10.31 25.35 13.92
C ASP A 9 10.16 23.89 13.49
N THR A 10 10.22 22.97 14.46
CA THR A 10 10.16 21.52 14.22
C THR A 10 8.90 21.06 13.51
N GLY A 11 7.78 21.80 13.66
CA GLY A 11 6.51 21.53 12.96
C GLY A 11 6.50 21.99 11.51
N LYS A 12 7.38 22.93 11.12
CA LYS A 12 7.45 23.49 9.78
C LYS A 12 8.65 22.98 8.98
N ALA A 13 9.72 22.57 9.65
CA ALA A 13 10.93 22.07 8.99
C ALA A 13 10.69 20.72 8.35
N VAL A 14 10.79 20.67 7.01
CA VAL A 14 10.75 19.41 6.26
C VAL A 14 12.05 18.65 6.50
N PRO A 15 12.00 17.38 6.91
CA PRO A 15 13.21 16.58 7.12
C PRO A 15 13.84 16.21 5.77
N ILE A 16 15.17 16.34 5.67
CA ILE A 16 15.95 16.01 4.49
C ILE A 16 16.95 14.88 4.78
N ASP A 17 17.22 14.04 3.78
CA ASP A 17 18.30 13.09 3.82
C ASP A 17 19.52 13.68 3.10
N ILE A 18 20.66 13.72 3.81
CA ILE A 18 21.93 14.18 3.23
C ILE A 18 22.96 13.08 3.41
N GLU A 19 23.65 12.75 2.32
CA GLU A 19 24.78 11.80 2.31
C GLU A 19 25.99 12.51 1.71
N LEU A 20 27.16 12.39 2.35
CA LEU A 20 28.43 12.91 1.86
C LEU A 20 29.57 12.11 2.49
N GLY A 21 30.57 11.74 1.70
CA GLY A 21 31.82 11.14 2.17
C GLY A 21 31.84 9.61 2.19
N GLN A 22 30.75 8.91 1.90
CA GLN A 22 30.74 7.43 1.78
C GLN A 22 30.88 6.98 0.33
N LYS A 23 29.93 7.36 -0.54
CA LYS A 23 29.91 6.98 -1.95
C LYS A 23 30.54 8.05 -2.84
N PHE A 24 30.44 9.28 -2.44
CA PHE A 24 30.96 10.45 -3.14
C PHE A 24 31.53 11.46 -2.15
N ASP A 25 32.49 12.23 -2.60
CA ASP A 25 33.17 13.27 -1.84
C ASP A 25 32.58 14.66 -2.06
N THR A 26 31.81 14.83 -3.12
CA THR A 26 31.26 16.12 -3.56
C THR A 26 29.78 15.98 -3.88
N LEU A 27 28.97 16.89 -3.32
CA LEU A 27 27.54 17.00 -3.57
C LEU A 27 27.23 18.34 -4.25
N VAL A 28 26.68 18.28 -5.46
CA VAL A 28 26.25 19.46 -6.24
C VAL A 28 24.72 19.56 -6.15
N ILE A 29 24.24 20.58 -5.42
CA ILE A 29 22.81 20.78 -5.16
C ILE A 29 22.27 21.81 -6.17
N THR A 30 21.29 21.37 -6.98
CA THR A 30 20.68 22.20 -8.03
C THR A 30 19.18 22.43 -7.77
N GLY A 31 18.56 23.31 -8.52
CA GLY A 31 17.13 23.63 -8.40
C GLY A 31 16.85 25.11 -8.18
N PRO A 32 15.59 25.53 -8.02
CA PRO A 32 15.22 26.93 -7.81
C PRO A 32 15.72 27.46 -6.46
N ASN A 33 16.02 28.78 -6.38
CA ASN A 33 16.52 29.37 -5.14
C ASN A 33 15.53 29.22 -3.97
N THR A 34 14.24 29.30 -4.24
CA THR A 34 13.18 29.09 -3.26
C THR A 34 13.05 27.64 -2.79
N GLY A 35 13.72 26.67 -3.45
CA GLY A 35 13.59 25.24 -3.17
C GLY A 35 14.26 24.77 -1.88
N GLY A 36 15.06 25.60 -1.22
CA GLY A 36 15.75 25.27 0.02
C GLY A 36 17.20 24.80 -0.14
N LYS A 37 17.88 25.10 -1.26
CA LYS A 37 19.30 24.78 -1.52
C LYS A 37 20.20 25.28 -0.39
N THR A 38 20.19 26.59 -0.14
CA THR A 38 20.95 27.25 0.94
C THR A 38 20.63 26.69 2.31
N VAL A 39 19.35 26.38 2.59
CA VAL A 39 18.93 25.79 3.87
C VAL A 39 19.49 24.38 4.02
N SER A 40 19.50 23.59 2.96
CA SER A 40 20.10 22.24 2.98
C SER A 40 21.59 22.27 3.26
N LEU A 41 22.30 23.22 2.61
CA LEU A 41 23.72 23.45 2.79
C LEU A 41 24.02 23.89 4.25
N LYS A 42 23.29 24.89 4.76
CA LYS A 42 23.39 25.35 6.16
C LYS A 42 23.06 24.24 7.15
N THR A 43 22.07 23.38 6.84
CA THR A 43 21.74 22.23 7.69
C THR A 43 22.92 21.28 7.81
N LEU A 44 23.58 20.93 6.68
CA LEU A 44 24.76 20.07 6.70
C LEU A 44 25.88 20.63 7.58
N GLY A 45 26.24 21.90 7.37
CA GLY A 45 27.31 22.56 8.14
C GLY A 45 26.96 22.68 9.63
N LEU A 46 25.77 23.18 9.93
CA LEU A 46 25.33 23.41 11.31
C LEU A 46 25.24 22.12 12.12
N LEU A 47 24.64 21.06 11.56
CA LEU A 47 24.53 19.79 12.27
C LEU A 47 25.90 19.10 12.45
N THR A 48 26.83 19.29 11.51
CA THR A 48 28.22 18.83 11.66
C THR A 48 28.89 19.53 12.84
N LEU A 49 28.83 20.84 12.91
CA LEU A 49 29.39 21.62 14.02
C LEU A 49 28.73 21.30 15.36
N MET A 50 27.40 21.17 15.39
CA MET A 50 26.66 20.77 16.60
C MET A 50 27.14 19.42 17.13
N ALA A 51 27.25 18.42 16.25
CA ALA A 51 27.69 17.09 16.62
C ALA A 51 29.15 17.11 17.16
N GLN A 52 30.04 17.87 16.55
CA GLN A 52 31.44 18.03 17.01
C GLN A 52 31.54 18.74 18.36
N CYS A 53 30.60 19.63 18.65
CA CYS A 53 30.48 20.26 19.97
C CYS A 53 29.79 19.38 21.04
N GLY A 54 29.44 18.12 20.71
CA GLY A 54 28.75 17.20 21.61
C GLY A 54 27.26 17.51 21.79
N LEU A 55 26.67 18.33 20.95
CA LEU A 55 25.24 18.64 20.99
C LEU A 55 24.42 17.57 20.26
N HIS A 56 23.21 17.32 20.73
CA HIS A 56 22.25 16.49 19.99
C HIS A 56 21.81 17.19 18.71
N ILE A 57 21.79 16.44 17.61
CA ILE A 57 21.35 16.92 16.30
C ILE A 57 19.90 16.46 16.03
N PRO A 58 19.05 17.30 15.44
CA PRO A 58 17.69 16.94 15.05
C PRO A 58 17.69 16.06 13.78
N ALA A 59 18.05 14.79 13.96
CA ALA A 59 18.13 13.78 12.90
C ALA A 59 17.62 12.43 13.39
N GLU A 60 17.33 11.52 12.48
CA GLU A 60 16.87 10.17 12.80
C GLU A 60 17.97 9.35 13.50
N ALA A 61 17.56 8.43 14.37
CA ALA A 61 18.47 7.51 15.04
C ALA A 61 19.28 6.69 13.99
N GLY A 62 20.59 6.53 14.27
CA GLY A 62 21.51 5.88 13.33
C GLY A 62 22.08 6.83 12.26
N SER A 63 21.80 8.13 12.34
CA SER A 63 22.53 9.14 11.56
C SER A 63 23.97 9.23 12.06
N ALA A 64 24.91 9.35 11.10
CA ALA A 64 26.35 9.47 11.38
C ALA A 64 26.87 10.79 10.82
N VAL A 65 27.79 11.41 11.53
CA VAL A 65 28.49 12.63 11.10
C VAL A 65 29.99 12.38 11.20
N SER A 66 30.73 12.76 10.14
CA SER A 66 32.18 12.70 10.15
C SER A 66 32.76 13.83 10.99
N VAL A 67 33.94 13.59 11.54
CA VAL A 67 34.70 14.62 12.25
C VAL A 67 35.60 15.34 11.24
N PHE A 68 35.49 16.66 11.23
CA PHE A 68 36.30 17.53 10.38
C PHE A 68 37.13 18.47 11.25
N GLU A 69 38.35 18.72 10.85
CA GLU A 69 39.21 19.71 11.52
C GLU A 69 38.78 21.13 11.19
N ARG A 70 38.25 21.33 9.98
CA ARG A 70 37.77 22.61 9.47
C ARG A 70 36.40 22.48 8.79
N VAL A 71 35.54 23.41 9.07
CA VAL A 71 34.28 23.61 8.34
C VAL A 71 34.36 25.01 7.72
N LEU A 72 34.62 25.06 6.42
CA LEU A 72 34.83 26.30 5.67
C LEU A 72 33.59 26.59 4.84
N ALA A 73 33.07 27.81 4.89
CA ALA A 73 31.82 28.15 4.23
C ALA A 73 31.88 29.48 3.53
N ASP A 74 31.44 29.47 2.28
CA ASP A 74 31.07 30.68 1.51
C ASP A 74 29.55 30.63 1.33
N ILE A 75 28.82 31.22 2.29
CA ILE A 75 27.36 31.18 2.36
C ILE A 75 26.84 32.56 2.78
N GLY A 76 26.08 33.21 1.94
CA GLY A 76 25.38 34.44 2.28
C GLY A 76 25.39 35.46 1.16
N ASP A 77 24.33 36.27 1.08
CA ASP A 77 24.26 37.47 0.25
C ASP A 77 24.92 38.59 1.05
N GLU A 78 26.14 38.92 0.72
CA GLU A 78 26.74 40.16 1.22
C GLU A 78 26.12 41.40 0.49
N GLN A 79 24.83 41.63 0.77
CA GLN A 79 24.13 42.86 0.38
C GLN A 79 24.47 44.03 1.33
N SER A 80 25.71 44.12 1.78
CA SER A 80 26.11 45.29 2.57
C SER A 80 26.40 46.44 1.59
N ILE A 81 25.57 47.46 1.63
CA ILE A 81 25.68 48.71 0.87
C ILE A 81 27.05 49.41 1.11
N GLU A 82 27.78 48.99 2.13
CA GLU A 82 29.05 49.61 2.55
C GLU A 82 30.30 49.03 1.85
N GLN A 83 30.19 47.88 1.15
CA GLN A 83 31.32 47.31 0.41
C GLN A 83 31.22 47.67 -1.08
N SER A 84 32.20 48.39 -1.60
CA SER A 84 32.31 48.79 -3.00
C SER A 84 32.72 47.67 -3.97
N LEU A 85 32.86 46.44 -3.49
CA LEU A 85 33.16 45.25 -4.28
C LEU A 85 31.89 44.67 -4.90
N SER A 86 31.94 44.20 -6.15
CA SER A 86 30.84 43.44 -6.71
C SER A 86 30.66 42.13 -5.92
N THR A 87 29.43 41.64 -5.87
CA THR A 87 29.08 40.36 -5.17
C THR A 87 30.01 39.22 -5.56
N PHE A 88 30.37 39.12 -6.83
CA PHE A 88 31.34 38.14 -7.34
C PHE A 88 32.72 38.28 -6.69
N SER A 89 33.24 39.52 -6.59
CA SER A 89 34.56 39.78 -6.01
C SER A 89 34.62 39.41 -4.51
N ALA A 90 33.54 39.69 -3.78
CA ALA A 90 33.45 39.35 -2.37
C ALA A 90 33.50 37.81 -2.15
N HIS A 91 32.70 37.05 -2.92
CA HIS A 91 32.75 35.60 -2.92
C HIS A 91 34.14 35.05 -3.29
N MET A 92 34.79 35.61 -4.33
CA MET A 92 36.12 35.19 -4.76
C MET A 92 37.19 35.43 -3.69
N VAL A 93 37.16 36.55 -2.97
CA VAL A 93 38.08 36.80 -1.85
C VAL A 93 37.93 35.72 -0.75
N ASN A 94 36.71 35.36 -0.44
CA ASN A 94 36.43 34.30 0.57
C ASN A 94 36.85 32.91 0.05
N ILE A 95 36.51 32.58 -1.19
CA ILE A 95 36.90 31.33 -1.83
C ILE A 95 38.41 31.17 -1.87
N VAL A 96 39.19 32.22 -2.19
CA VAL A 96 40.65 32.17 -2.16
C VAL A 96 41.16 31.74 -0.78
N LYS A 97 40.66 32.34 0.32
CA LYS A 97 41.02 31.96 1.68
C LYS A 97 40.64 30.49 1.97
N ILE A 98 39.46 30.10 1.56
CA ILE A 98 39.00 28.69 1.70
C ILE A 98 39.95 27.74 0.99
N LEU A 99 40.37 28.08 -0.25
CA LEU A 99 41.29 27.24 -1.02
C LEU A 99 42.68 27.17 -0.40
N GLU A 100 43.16 28.22 0.27
CA GLU A 100 44.42 28.20 1.03
C GLU A 100 44.37 27.25 2.25
N GLU A 101 43.24 27.27 2.96
CA GLU A 101 43.05 26.53 4.21
C GLU A 101 42.55 25.08 4.01
N ALA A 102 41.96 24.79 2.85
CA ALA A 102 41.33 23.50 2.55
C ALA A 102 42.34 22.35 2.49
N ASP A 103 42.00 21.25 3.14
CA ASP A 103 42.75 19.99 3.16
C ASP A 103 41.82 18.76 3.18
N GLY A 104 42.41 17.55 3.33
CA GLY A 104 41.66 16.30 3.35
C GLY A 104 40.73 16.10 4.57
N HIS A 105 40.86 16.95 5.61
CA HIS A 105 40.06 16.92 6.82
C HIS A 105 39.03 18.07 6.89
N SER A 106 38.81 18.73 5.75
CA SER A 106 37.93 19.90 5.64
C SER A 106 36.56 19.54 5.04
N LEU A 107 35.49 20.11 5.62
CA LEU A 107 34.17 20.22 4.99
C LEU A 107 34.02 21.63 4.41
N ILE A 108 33.80 21.70 3.10
CA ILE A 108 33.69 22.96 2.38
C ILE A 108 32.26 23.13 1.85
N LEU A 109 31.69 24.28 2.11
CA LEU A 109 30.30 24.61 1.77
C LEU A 109 30.29 25.87 0.87
N PHE A 110 29.87 25.72 -0.37
CA PHE A 110 29.75 26.81 -1.32
C PHE A 110 28.29 27.06 -1.68
N ASP A 111 27.80 28.26 -1.45
CA ASP A 111 26.46 28.69 -1.90
C ASP A 111 26.56 29.50 -3.18
N GLU A 112 25.75 29.18 -4.19
CA GLU A 112 25.71 29.81 -5.51
C GLU A 112 27.11 29.93 -6.18
N LEU A 113 27.89 28.87 -6.12
CA LEU A 113 29.29 28.84 -6.61
C LEU A 113 29.37 29.28 -8.07
N GLY A 114 30.19 30.30 -8.32
CA GLY A 114 30.43 30.89 -9.63
C GLY A 114 29.42 31.97 -10.05
N ALA A 115 28.42 32.30 -9.23
CA ALA A 115 27.44 33.31 -9.54
C ALA A 115 28.03 34.74 -9.56
N GLY A 116 27.36 35.66 -10.27
CA GLY A 116 27.71 37.09 -10.31
C GLY A 116 28.69 37.51 -11.39
N THR A 117 29.06 36.59 -12.32
CA THR A 117 29.87 36.87 -13.50
C THR A 117 29.24 36.29 -14.78
N ASP A 118 29.94 36.31 -15.89
CA ASP A 118 29.50 35.61 -17.11
C ASP A 118 29.23 34.15 -16.82
N PRO A 119 28.09 33.58 -17.27
CA PRO A 119 27.69 32.22 -16.93
C PRO A 119 28.70 31.16 -17.35
N VAL A 120 29.36 31.32 -18.50
CA VAL A 120 30.32 30.36 -19.01
C VAL A 120 31.62 30.37 -18.17
N GLU A 121 32.09 31.60 -17.86
CA GLU A 121 33.27 31.78 -16.99
C GLU A 121 32.98 31.31 -15.57
N GLY A 122 31.82 31.65 -15.02
CA GLY A 122 31.37 31.24 -13.69
C GLY A 122 31.27 29.75 -13.52
N ALA A 123 30.68 29.05 -14.49
CA ALA A 123 30.60 27.59 -14.50
C ALA A 123 31.99 26.94 -14.59
N ALA A 124 32.87 27.45 -15.46
CA ALA A 124 34.24 26.92 -15.59
C ALA A 124 35.05 27.10 -14.30
N LEU A 125 34.97 28.28 -13.66
CA LEU A 125 35.62 28.57 -12.38
C LEU A 125 35.05 27.63 -11.27
N ALA A 126 33.76 27.46 -11.21
CA ALA A 126 33.13 26.58 -10.21
C ALA A 126 33.63 25.14 -10.34
N ILE A 127 33.71 24.61 -11.54
CA ILE A 127 34.25 23.25 -11.79
C ILE A 127 35.73 23.16 -11.35
N ALA A 128 36.54 24.16 -11.73
CA ALA A 128 37.96 24.19 -11.37
C ALA A 128 38.17 24.27 -9.85
N ILE A 129 37.38 25.09 -9.15
CA ILE A 129 37.40 25.21 -7.68
C ILE A 129 37.06 23.86 -7.02
N ILE A 130 36.00 23.20 -7.47
CA ILE A 130 35.61 21.88 -6.96
C ILE A 130 36.72 20.87 -7.18
N GLN A 131 37.29 20.81 -8.39
CA GLN A 131 38.38 19.88 -8.71
C GLN A 131 39.60 20.12 -7.83
N HIS A 132 40.02 21.36 -7.65
CA HIS A 132 41.16 21.72 -6.81
C HIS A 132 40.98 21.29 -5.34
N VAL A 133 39.80 21.48 -4.76
CA VAL A 133 39.51 21.03 -3.39
C VAL A 133 39.47 19.51 -3.31
N ARG A 134 38.92 18.85 -4.33
CA ARG A 134 38.91 17.37 -4.39
C ARG A 134 40.32 16.77 -4.46
N GLU A 135 41.22 17.38 -5.21
CA GLU A 135 42.63 16.97 -5.26
C GLU A 135 43.32 17.04 -3.90
N LYS A 136 42.90 18.00 -3.04
CA LYS A 136 43.34 18.09 -1.64
C LYS A 136 42.64 17.09 -0.71
N GLY A 137 41.63 16.35 -1.19
CA GLY A 137 40.87 15.36 -0.42
C GLY A 137 39.72 15.91 0.41
N GLY A 138 39.38 17.19 0.26
CA GLY A 138 38.26 17.84 0.98
C GLY A 138 36.89 17.26 0.64
N ARG A 139 35.93 17.45 1.52
CA ARG A 139 34.51 17.12 1.28
C ARG A 139 33.75 18.38 0.93
N ILE A 140 32.98 18.33 -0.16
CA ILE A 140 32.36 19.53 -0.72
C ILE A 140 30.85 19.34 -0.81
N ALA A 141 30.11 20.36 -0.40
CA ALA A 141 28.73 20.55 -0.82
C ALA A 141 28.61 21.94 -1.44
N ALA A 142 28.11 22.01 -2.67
CA ALA A 142 27.99 23.24 -3.40
C ALA A 142 26.58 23.41 -3.98
N THR A 143 26.02 24.60 -3.91
CA THR A 143 24.79 24.92 -4.63
C THR A 143 25.11 25.70 -5.91
N THR A 144 24.32 25.46 -6.95
CA THR A 144 24.46 26.16 -8.23
C THR A 144 23.18 26.12 -9.04
N HIS A 145 23.11 26.96 -10.04
CA HIS A 145 22.07 26.98 -11.06
C HIS A 145 22.61 26.66 -12.48
N TYR A 146 23.93 26.41 -12.61
CA TYR A 146 24.55 26.15 -13.90
C TYR A 146 24.33 24.72 -14.39
N ALA A 147 23.99 24.58 -15.68
CA ALA A 147 23.77 23.27 -16.31
C ALA A 147 25.08 22.47 -16.45
N GLU A 148 26.20 23.13 -16.65
CA GLU A 148 27.53 22.58 -16.79
C GLU A 148 27.94 21.79 -15.53
N LEU A 149 27.59 22.29 -14.34
CA LEU A 149 27.89 21.59 -13.09
C LEU A 149 26.99 20.36 -12.91
N LYS A 150 25.77 20.36 -13.43
CA LYS A 150 24.93 19.15 -13.46
C LYS A 150 25.59 18.05 -14.31
N THR A 151 26.08 18.42 -15.50
CA THR A 151 26.78 17.53 -16.41
C THR A 151 28.11 17.04 -15.81
N PHE A 152 28.88 17.94 -15.20
CA PHE A 152 30.11 17.61 -14.49
C PHE A 152 29.86 16.56 -13.40
N ALA A 153 28.81 16.73 -12.59
CA ALA A 153 28.47 15.78 -11.54
C ALA A 153 27.98 14.41 -12.08
N MET A 154 27.38 14.37 -13.28
CA MET A 154 26.96 13.11 -13.92
C MET A 154 28.14 12.35 -14.53
N THR A 155 29.19 13.03 -14.94
CA THR A 155 30.31 12.46 -15.69
C THR A 155 31.56 12.24 -14.84
N THR A 156 31.62 12.79 -13.64
CA THR A 156 32.80 12.76 -12.78
C THR A 156 32.60 11.81 -11.60
N GLN A 157 33.42 10.78 -11.51
CA GLN A 157 33.37 9.83 -10.40
C GLN A 157 33.63 10.53 -9.06
N GLY A 158 32.82 10.21 -8.06
CA GLY A 158 32.93 10.80 -6.71
C GLY A 158 32.21 12.14 -6.57
N VAL A 159 31.59 12.66 -7.63
CA VAL A 159 30.69 13.81 -7.59
C VAL A 159 29.27 13.33 -7.79
N GLU A 160 28.36 13.80 -6.96
CA GLU A 160 26.95 13.40 -7.05
C GLU A 160 26.04 14.62 -7.17
N ASN A 161 25.00 14.50 -8.00
CA ASN A 161 23.96 15.51 -8.11
C ASN A 161 22.95 15.38 -6.97
N ALA A 162 22.43 16.51 -6.53
CA ALA A 162 21.20 16.55 -5.75
C ALA A 162 20.29 17.68 -6.25
N SER A 163 19.01 17.51 -6.07
CA SER A 163 18.03 18.55 -6.41
C SER A 163 17.07 18.82 -5.27
N CYS A 164 16.68 20.10 -5.14
CA CYS A 164 15.54 20.46 -4.31
C CYS A 164 14.25 20.31 -5.11
N GLU A 165 13.37 19.42 -4.64
CA GLU A 165 12.10 19.16 -5.30
C GLU A 165 11.20 20.39 -5.27
N PHE A 166 10.57 20.69 -6.41
CA PHE A 166 9.65 21.80 -6.57
C PHE A 166 8.35 21.33 -7.21
N ASP A 167 7.24 21.64 -6.59
CA ASP A 167 5.91 21.31 -7.10
C ASP A 167 5.46 22.39 -8.09
N VAL A 168 5.48 22.05 -9.36
CA VAL A 168 5.06 22.93 -10.44
C VAL A 168 3.53 23.14 -10.45
N GLU A 169 2.75 22.20 -9.90
CA GLU A 169 1.30 22.34 -9.83
C GLU A 169 0.86 23.38 -8.82
N THR A 170 1.47 23.39 -7.66
CA THR A 170 1.16 24.35 -6.59
C THR A 170 2.04 25.59 -6.60
N LEU A 171 3.09 25.63 -7.42
CA LEU A 171 4.17 26.64 -7.42
C LEU A 171 4.83 26.79 -6.04
N ARG A 172 4.95 25.70 -5.30
CA ARG A 172 5.53 25.70 -3.95
C ARG A 172 6.72 24.75 -3.86
N PRO A 173 7.76 25.13 -3.11
CA PRO A 173 8.83 24.19 -2.79
C PRO A 173 8.32 23.11 -1.85
N THR A 174 8.70 21.87 -2.11
CA THR A 174 8.46 20.76 -1.18
C THR A 174 9.52 20.66 -0.10
N TYR A 175 10.65 21.35 -0.29
CA TYR A 175 11.87 21.34 0.55
C TYR A 175 12.52 19.95 0.69
N LYS A 176 12.16 18.98 -0.12
CA LYS A 176 12.81 17.68 -0.14
C LYS A 176 14.10 17.76 -0.96
N LEU A 177 15.17 17.15 -0.44
CA LEU A 177 16.43 16.98 -1.15
C LEU A 177 16.49 15.59 -1.77
N LEU A 178 16.69 15.52 -3.08
CA LEU A 178 16.76 14.29 -3.87
C LEU A 178 18.20 14.08 -4.33
N ILE A 179 18.90 13.10 -3.76
CA ILE A 179 20.29 12.76 -4.12
C ILE A 179 20.28 11.82 -5.32
N GLY A 180 21.24 11.94 -6.22
CA GLY A 180 21.36 11.15 -7.44
C GLY A 180 20.57 11.69 -8.64
N ILE A 181 19.88 12.81 -8.47
CA ILE A 181 19.03 13.38 -9.52
C ILE A 181 19.36 14.87 -9.68
N PRO A 182 19.83 15.30 -10.86
CA PRO A 182 20.01 16.70 -11.15
C PRO A 182 18.65 17.42 -11.24
N GLY A 183 18.59 18.66 -10.75
CA GLY A 183 17.38 19.47 -10.82
C GLY A 183 17.10 19.95 -12.25
N LYS A 184 15.84 19.83 -12.67
CA LYS A 184 15.39 20.43 -13.91
C LYS A 184 15.12 21.93 -13.77
N SER A 185 15.20 22.66 -14.87
CA SER A 185 14.74 24.03 -14.93
C SER A 185 13.21 24.06 -15.04
N ASN A 186 12.55 24.78 -14.16
CA ASN A 186 11.10 24.96 -14.18
C ASN A 186 10.68 26.36 -14.66
N ALA A 187 11.61 27.15 -15.19
CA ALA A 187 11.36 28.55 -15.53
C ALA A 187 10.17 28.71 -16.48
N PHE A 188 10.11 27.96 -17.56
CA PHE A 188 8.99 28.03 -18.52
C PHE A 188 7.66 27.61 -17.93
N ALA A 189 7.65 26.50 -17.17
CA ALA A 189 6.44 26.03 -16.54
C ALA A 189 5.91 27.00 -15.46
N ILE A 190 6.82 27.57 -14.67
CA ILE A 190 6.49 28.63 -13.70
C ILE A 190 5.95 29.87 -14.39
N SER A 191 6.64 30.35 -15.45
CA SER A 191 6.22 31.55 -16.21
C SER A 191 4.85 31.38 -16.86
N GLN A 192 4.57 30.19 -17.42
CA GLN A 192 3.27 29.87 -18.00
C GLN A 192 2.16 29.93 -16.95
N ARG A 193 2.40 29.34 -15.77
CA ARG A 193 1.43 29.36 -14.66
C ARG A 193 1.23 30.78 -14.07
N LEU A 194 2.24 31.61 -14.11
CA LEU A 194 2.12 33.01 -13.72
C LEU A 194 1.43 33.88 -14.78
N GLY A 195 1.05 33.29 -15.92
CA GLY A 195 0.26 33.96 -16.95
C GLY A 195 1.07 34.56 -18.10
N LEU A 196 2.37 34.20 -18.26
CA LEU A 196 3.13 34.59 -19.45
C LEU A 196 2.54 33.91 -20.69
N ASP A 197 2.36 34.69 -21.76
CA ASP A 197 1.78 34.19 -23.01
C ASP A 197 2.59 33.01 -23.58
N ALA A 198 1.87 31.99 -24.03
CA ALA A 198 2.47 30.81 -24.61
C ALA A 198 3.34 31.13 -25.85
N ALA A 199 2.98 32.13 -26.65
CA ALA A 199 3.78 32.56 -27.79
C ALA A 199 5.15 33.10 -27.37
N VAL A 200 5.23 33.80 -26.23
CA VAL A 200 6.51 34.30 -25.67
C VAL A 200 7.37 33.15 -25.23
N ILE A 201 6.76 32.15 -24.57
CA ILE A 201 7.46 30.94 -24.09
C ILE A 201 8.02 30.14 -25.27
N GLU A 202 7.22 29.92 -26.32
CA GLU A 202 7.68 29.19 -27.52
C GLU A 202 8.80 29.95 -28.25
N THR A 203 8.71 31.29 -28.31
CA THR A 203 9.79 32.10 -28.86
C THR A 203 11.07 31.96 -28.02
N ALA A 204 10.96 31.96 -26.70
CA ALA A 204 12.11 31.78 -25.81
C ALA A 204 12.73 30.38 -25.94
N LYS A 205 11.92 29.33 -26.03
CA LYS A 205 12.40 27.95 -26.28
C LYS A 205 13.14 27.86 -27.62
N ALA A 206 12.68 28.53 -28.65
CA ALA A 206 13.33 28.53 -29.98
C ALA A 206 14.73 29.21 -29.97
N GLN A 207 15.04 30.00 -28.95
CA GLN A 207 16.37 30.60 -28.76
C GLN A 207 17.34 29.67 -28.00
N MET A 208 16.85 28.60 -27.39
CA MET A 208 17.71 27.63 -26.71
C MET A 208 18.41 26.73 -27.73
N ASP A 209 19.61 26.25 -27.38
CA ASP A 209 20.29 25.28 -28.19
C ASP A 209 19.61 23.89 -28.10
N SER A 210 19.78 23.07 -29.16
CA SER A 210 19.13 21.79 -29.24
C SER A 210 19.65 20.73 -28.22
N GLU A 211 20.87 20.87 -27.72
CA GLU A 211 21.46 20.00 -26.73
C GLU A 211 20.87 20.25 -25.35
N SER A 212 20.77 21.53 -24.96
CA SER A 212 20.14 21.95 -23.70
C SER A 212 18.67 21.50 -23.63
N ILE A 213 17.93 21.64 -24.73
CA ILE A 213 16.53 21.17 -24.79
C ILE A 213 16.45 19.65 -24.58
N ARG A 214 17.26 18.86 -25.31
CA ARG A 214 17.28 17.39 -25.17
C ARG A 214 17.67 16.95 -23.76
N PHE A 215 18.63 17.64 -23.16
CA PHE A 215 19.07 17.33 -21.78
C PHE A 215 17.94 17.57 -20.78
N GLU A 216 17.23 18.69 -20.84
CA GLU A 216 16.08 18.99 -19.98
C GLU A 216 14.89 18.02 -20.22
N ASP A 217 14.66 17.59 -21.45
CA ASP A 217 13.65 16.56 -21.77
C ASP A 217 13.97 15.21 -21.11
N VAL A 218 15.24 14.78 -21.16
CA VAL A 218 15.70 13.55 -20.50
C VAL A 218 15.54 13.65 -18.99
N LEU A 219 15.91 14.78 -18.38
CA LEU A 219 15.72 15.03 -16.95
C LEU A 219 14.23 14.98 -16.56
N THR A 220 13.38 15.55 -17.38
CA THR A 220 11.92 15.55 -17.17
C THR A 220 11.38 14.11 -17.18
N ALA A 221 11.74 13.31 -18.20
CA ALA A 221 11.32 11.94 -18.31
C ALA A 221 11.84 11.06 -17.13
N LEU A 222 13.05 11.32 -16.66
CA LEU A 222 13.65 10.62 -15.53
C LEU A 222 12.91 10.92 -14.22
N GLU A 223 12.57 12.18 -14.00
CA GLU A 223 11.83 12.60 -12.81
C GLU A 223 10.40 12.05 -12.79
N GLU A 224 9.71 12.04 -13.94
CA GLU A 224 8.38 11.43 -14.06
C GLU A 224 8.40 9.92 -13.77
N LYS A 225 9.42 9.22 -14.29
CA LYS A 225 9.60 7.79 -13.98
C LYS A 225 9.85 7.56 -12.50
N ARG A 226 10.70 8.38 -11.88
CA ARG A 226 10.99 8.29 -10.44
C ARG A 226 9.73 8.49 -9.61
N GLN A 227 8.98 9.56 -9.90
CA GLN A 227 7.73 9.85 -9.18
C GLN A 227 6.71 8.73 -9.32
N ARG A 228 6.63 8.10 -10.51
CA ARG A 228 5.78 6.94 -10.73
C ARG A 228 6.24 5.75 -9.88
N LEU A 229 7.53 5.43 -9.91
CA LEU A 229 8.09 4.34 -9.10
C LEU A 229 7.88 4.56 -7.59
N GLU A 230 8.03 5.79 -7.10
CA GLU A 230 7.80 6.12 -5.69
C GLU A 230 6.31 5.92 -5.30
N LYS A 231 5.39 6.33 -6.18
CA LYS A 231 3.96 6.08 -5.99
C LYS A 231 3.65 4.57 -5.98
N ASP A 232 4.20 3.83 -6.94
CA ASP A 232 3.99 2.39 -7.07
C ASP A 232 4.57 1.65 -5.85
N GLN A 233 5.73 2.06 -5.35
CA GLN A 233 6.33 1.50 -4.12
C GLN A 233 5.47 1.75 -2.89
N THR A 234 5.01 2.98 -2.70
CA THR A 234 4.15 3.33 -1.55
C THR A 234 2.81 2.59 -1.60
N GLU A 235 2.24 2.42 -2.78
CA GLU A 235 1.03 1.63 -2.97
C GLU A 235 1.27 0.13 -2.72
N ALA A 236 2.38 -0.41 -3.20
CA ALA A 236 2.76 -1.80 -2.97
C ALA A 236 3.00 -2.09 -1.47
N GLU A 237 3.66 -1.19 -0.74
CA GLU A 237 3.84 -1.31 0.71
C GLU A 237 2.50 -1.25 1.46
N ARG A 238 1.62 -0.34 1.08
CA ARG A 238 0.27 -0.25 1.63
C ARG A 238 -0.52 -1.53 1.41
N LEU A 239 -0.49 -2.06 0.17
CA LEU A 239 -1.19 -3.30 -0.17
C LEU A 239 -0.61 -4.52 0.57
N ARG A 240 0.72 -4.58 0.77
CA ARG A 240 1.37 -5.62 1.57
C ARG A 240 0.90 -5.57 3.02
N SER A 241 0.96 -4.40 3.64
CA SER A 241 0.49 -4.20 5.02
C SER A 241 -0.99 -4.58 5.18
N GLN A 242 -1.82 -4.22 4.21
CA GLN A 242 -3.24 -4.57 4.21
C GLN A 242 -3.45 -6.08 4.08
N ARG A 243 -2.72 -6.75 3.18
CA ARG A 243 -2.77 -8.23 3.03
C ARG A 243 -2.32 -8.96 4.29
N GLU A 244 -1.28 -8.48 4.97
CA GLU A 244 -0.80 -9.06 6.23
C GLU A 244 -1.85 -8.92 7.34
N ALA A 245 -2.48 -7.74 7.45
CA ALA A 245 -3.56 -7.52 8.40
C ALA A 245 -4.78 -8.41 8.12
N ASP A 246 -5.19 -8.55 6.85
CA ASP A 246 -6.30 -9.40 6.45
C ASP A 246 -5.98 -10.89 6.65
N ALA A 247 -4.77 -11.32 6.36
CA ALA A 247 -4.32 -12.70 6.61
C ALA A 247 -4.32 -13.02 8.11
N LYS A 248 -3.91 -12.07 8.97
CA LYS A 248 -3.97 -12.21 10.42
C LYS A 248 -5.41 -12.33 10.90
N ARG A 249 -6.31 -11.45 10.45
CA ARG A 249 -7.76 -11.51 10.78
C ARG A 249 -8.39 -12.84 10.34
N ALA A 250 -8.03 -13.30 9.13
CA ALA A 250 -8.55 -14.57 8.62
C ALA A 250 -8.06 -15.78 9.45
N ARG A 251 -6.83 -15.77 9.96
CA ARG A 251 -6.30 -16.79 10.88
C ARG A 251 -7.05 -16.76 12.22
N GLU A 252 -7.16 -15.60 12.83
CA GLU A 252 -7.90 -15.42 14.10
C GLU A 252 -9.35 -15.88 13.99
N PHE A 253 -10.02 -15.53 12.88
CA PHE A 253 -11.39 -15.97 12.62
C PHE A 253 -11.49 -17.49 12.46
N ARG A 254 -10.55 -18.15 11.75
CA ARG A 254 -10.52 -19.62 11.63
C ARG A 254 -10.34 -20.28 12.97
N GLU A 255 -9.40 -19.80 13.80
CA GLU A 255 -9.19 -20.34 15.14
C GLU A 255 -10.43 -20.17 16.03
N GLN A 256 -11.11 -19.03 15.95
CA GLN A 256 -12.37 -18.82 16.68
C GLN A 256 -13.46 -19.81 16.22
N MET A 257 -13.58 -20.01 14.91
CA MET A 257 -14.55 -20.97 14.34
C MET A 257 -14.24 -22.41 14.73
N GLU A 258 -12.96 -22.82 14.74
CA GLU A 258 -12.57 -24.15 15.20
C GLU A 258 -12.89 -24.34 16.68
N ARG A 259 -12.53 -23.38 17.53
CA ARG A 259 -12.88 -23.41 18.98
C ARG A 259 -14.38 -23.46 19.21
N ALA A 260 -15.15 -22.68 18.46
CA ALA A 260 -16.62 -22.70 18.55
C ALA A 260 -17.20 -24.05 18.11
N LYS A 261 -16.67 -24.66 17.05
CA LYS A 261 -17.04 -26.00 16.57
C LYS A 261 -16.74 -27.08 17.62
N ASP A 262 -15.54 -27.08 18.19
CA ASP A 262 -15.14 -28.05 19.23
C ASP A 262 -15.98 -27.90 20.49
N ASN A 263 -16.24 -26.67 20.93
CA ASN A 263 -17.12 -26.39 22.05
C ASN A 263 -18.57 -26.89 21.79
N ALA A 264 -19.11 -26.66 20.60
CA ALA A 264 -20.42 -27.12 20.20
C ALA A 264 -20.50 -28.66 20.18
N ARG A 265 -19.45 -29.30 19.64
CA ARG A 265 -19.34 -30.77 19.64
C ARG A 265 -19.29 -31.33 21.05
N THR A 266 -18.43 -30.79 21.90
CA THR A 266 -18.30 -31.25 23.31
C THR A 266 -19.59 -31.08 24.10
N ARG A 267 -20.30 -29.94 23.90
CA ARG A 267 -21.62 -29.70 24.49
C ARG A 267 -22.65 -30.69 23.97
N GLY A 268 -22.66 -30.94 22.65
CA GLY A 268 -23.56 -31.92 22.04
C GLY A 268 -23.34 -33.36 22.56
N GLU A 269 -22.09 -33.78 22.69
CA GLU A 269 -21.74 -35.09 23.25
C GLU A 269 -22.11 -35.19 24.72
N ALA A 270 -21.91 -34.15 25.53
CA ALA A 270 -22.29 -34.14 26.94
C ALA A 270 -23.81 -34.20 27.10
N GLU A 271 -24.55 -33.50 26.30
CA GLU A 271 -26.01 -33.50 26.30
C GLU A 271 -26.57 -34.83 25.84
N ALA A 272 -26.02 -35.42 24.79
CA ALA A 272 -26.41 -36.77 24.35
C ALA A 272 -26.17 -37.82 25.43
N ARG A 273 -25.01 -37.76 26.14
CA ARG A 273 -24.75 -38.66 27.29
C ARG A 273 -25.72 -38.44 28.47
N ARG A 274 -26.16 -37.22 28.69
CA ARG A 274 -27.16 -36.89 29.70
C ARG A 274 -28.50 -37.54 29.36
N ILE A 275 -28.96 -37.34 28.12
CA ILE A 275 -30.23 -37.90 27.63
C ILE A 275 -30.24 -39.42 27.71
N ILE A 276 -29.14 -40.09 27.30
CA ILE A 276 -29.01 -41.53 27.37
C ILE A 276 -29.06 -42.03 28.83
N ARG A 277 -28.40 -41.33 29.77
CA ARG A 277 -28.43 -41.68 31.20
C ARG A 277 -29.84 -41.52 31.78
N GLU A 278 -30.53 -40.43 31.46
CA GLU A 278 -31.92 -40.19 31.91
C GLU A 278 -32.86 -41.25 31.34
N ALA A 279 -32.74 -41.61 30.07
CA ALA A 279 -33.53 -42.64 29.44
C ALA A 279 -33.27 -44.03 30.05
N ARG A 280 -32.02 -44.38 30.37
CA ARG A 280 -31.69 -45.64 31.08
C ARG A 280 -32.27 -45.66 32.48
N ALA A 281 -32.14 -44.62 33.26
CA ALA A 281 -32.69 -44.52 34.60
C ALA A 281 -34.22 -44.66 34.58
N GLN A 282 -34.89 -44.07 33.59
CA GLN A 282 -36.33 -44.23 33.41
C GLN A 282 -36.71 -45.67 33.01
N ALA A 283 -35.95 -46.31 32.12
CA ALA A 283 -36.15 -47.71 31.75
C ALA A 283 -35.96 -48.65 32.94
N ASP A 284 -34.89 -48.44 33.72
CA ASP A 284 -34.62 -49.26 34.91
C ASP A 284 -35.74 -49.13 35.96
N ALA A 285 -36.22 -47.89 36.21
CA ALA A 285 -37.38 -47.68 37.10
C ALA A 285 -38.64 -48.38 36.60
N ILE A 286 -38.90 -48.38 35.31
CA ILE A 286 -40.04 -49.08 34.69
C ILE A 286 -39.87 -50.60 34.84
N PHE A 287 -38.65 -51.11 34.68
CA PHE A 287 -38.40 -52.60 34.90
C PHE A 287 -38.54 -53.01 36.35
N GLU A 288 -38.12 -52.16 37.31
CA GLU A 288 -38.34 -52.43 38.74
C GLU A 288 -39.84 -52.45 39.07
N GLU A 289 -40.58 -51.48 38.57
CA GLU A 289 -42.05 -51.41 38.78
C GLU A 289 -42.76 -52.62 38.16
N LEU A 290 -42.35 -53.04 36.97
CA LEU A 290 -42.86 -54.24 36.34
C LEU A 290 -42.51 -55.50 37.13
N ALA A 291 -41.29 -55.60 37.69
CA ALA A 291 -40.88 -56.74 38.53
C ALA A 291 -41.66 -56.80 39.86
N GLU A 292 -41.95 -55.68 40.46
CA GLU A 292 -42.77 -55.58 41.66
C GLU A 292 -44.21 -55.96 41.36
N LEU A 293 -44.79 -55.55 40.30
CA LEU A 293 -46.13 -55.93 39.85
C LEU A 293 -46.23 -57.42 39.53
N ARG A 294 -45.19 -58.01 38.96
CA ARG A 294 -45.10 -59.45 38.71
C ARG A 294 -45.07 -60.28 40.03
N ARG A 295 -44.35 -59.79 41.05
CA ARG A 295 -44.35 -60.39 42.42
C ARG A 295 -45.67 -60.26 43.11
N GLN A 296 -46.42 -59.19 42.87
CA GLN A 296 -47.79 -59.02 43.42
C GLN A 296 -48.80 -59.83 42.67
N GLN A 297 -48.69 -60.09 41.39
CA GLN A 297 -49.56 -60.95 40.57
C GLN A 297 -49.48 -62.43 40.97
N GLU A 298 -48.31 -62.87 41.47
CA GLU A 298 -48.20 -64.25 42.03
C GLU A 298 -48.92 -64.41 43.35
N LYS A 299 -49.39 -63.36 44.00
CA LYS A 299 -50.12 -63.39 45.28
C LYS A 299 -51.59 -63.02 45.19
N GLU A 300 -52.10 -62.26 44.19
CA GLU A 300 -53.53 -61.98 44.06
C GLU A 300 -53.88 -61.62 42.57
N ALA A 301 -54.91 -62.33 42.08
CA ALA A 301 -55.41 -62.10 40.71
C ALA A 301 -56.20 -60.80 40.57
N GLY A 302 -55.61 -59.75 40.03
CA GLY A 302 -56.29 -58.50 39.78
C GLY A 302 -55.87 -57.91 38.41
N TRP A 303 -56.69 -58.12 37.37
CA TRP A 303 -56.50 -57.54 36.01
C TRP A 303 -56.49 -56.01 35.98
N GLN A 304 -57.09 -55.30 36.96
CA GLN A 304 -57.15 -53.85 37.04
C GLN A 304 -55.76 -53.20 37.33
N ALA A 305 -54.99 -53.77 38.27
CA ALA A 305 -53.70 -53.27 38.65
C ALA A 305 -52.66 -53.33 37.47
N VAL A 306 -52.81 -54.33 36.60
CA VAL A 306 -51.93 -54.50 35.41
C VAL A 306 -52.28 -53.46 34.34
N ASN A 307 -53.53 -53.07 34.20
CA ASN A 307 -53.95 -52.05 33.22
C ASN A 307 -53.57 -50.63 33.68
N ASP A 308 -53.65 -50.37 34.98
CA ASP A 308 -53.24 -49.05 35.55
C ASP A 308 -51.73 -48.85 35.47
N ALA A 309 -50.94 -49.88 35.71
CA ALA A 309 -49.50 -49.87 35.53
C ALA A 309 -49.09 -49.69 34.04
N ARG A 310 -49.78 -50.38 33.10
CA ARG A 310 -49.57 -50.14 31.66
C ARG A 310 -49.91 -48.71 31.24
N ALA A 311 -50.95 -48.10 31.81
CA ALA A 311 -51.31 -46.71 31.55
C ALA A 311 -50.28 -45.74 32.12
N ALA A 312 -49.74 -45.99 33.32
CA ALA A 312 -48.68 -45.21 33.93
C ALA A 312 -47.39 -45.25 33.13
N ILE A 313 -46.98 -46.45 32.68
CA ILE A 313 -45.76 -46.66 31.85
C ILE A 313 -45.93 -45.95 30.48
N ARG A 314 -47.10 -46.06 29.84
CA ARG A 314 -47.37 -45.29 28.60
C ARG A 314 -47.34 -43.78 28.82
N GLY A 315 -47.84 -43.30 29.96
CA GLY A 315 -47.75 -41.87 30.34
C GLY A 315 -46.35 -41.37 30.52
N GLN A 316 -45.49 -42.17 31.19
CA GLN A 316 -44.09 -41.85 31.40
C GLN A 316 -43.29 -41.88 30.09
N LEU A 317 -43.48 -42.87 29.23
CA LEU A 317 -42.88 -42.94 27.87
C LEU A 317 -43.30 -41.76 27.00
N LYS A 318 -44.59 -41.40 27.05
CA LYS A 318 -45.12 -40.24 26.31
C LYS A 318 -44.53 -38.92 26.80
N SER A 319 -44.37 -38.76 28.14
CA SER A 319 -43.74 -37.58 28.71
C SER A 319 -42.25 -37.49 28.39
N ALA A 320 -41.54 -38.62 28.27
CA ALA A 320 -40.14 -38.69 27.85
C ALA A 320 -40.02 -38.36 26.35
N GLU A 321 -40.91 -38.85 25.50
CA GLU A 321 -41.00 -38.48 24.07
C GLU A 321 -41.35 -37.02 23.87
N GLU A 322 -42.27 -36.44 24.65
CA GLU A 322 -42.58 -35.02 24.62
C GLU A 322 -41.39 -34.16 25.04
N LYS A 323 -40.64 -34.55 26.08
CA LYS A 323 -39.42 -33.84 26.47
C LYS A 323 -38.31 -33.90 25.41
N LEU A 324 -38.26 -34.95 24.61
CA LEU A 324 -37.37 -35.04 23.44
C LEU A 324 -37.91 -34.21 22.25
N ARG A 325 -39.22 -34.13 22.05
CA ARG A 325 -39.82 -33.31 21.00
C ARG A 325 -39.76 -31.80 21.26
N PHE A 326 -39.86 -31.35 22.51
CA PHE A 326 -39.88 -29.90 22.83
C PHE A 326 -38.54 -29.19 22.50
N ARG A 327 -37.46 -29.89 22.18
CA ARG A 327 -36.20 -29.32 21.78
C ARG A 327 -35.98 -29.17 20.26
N GLU A 328 -36.88 -29.70 19.44
CA GLU A 328 -36.88 -29.48 17.99
C GLU A 328 -37.59 -28.16 17.56
N GLU A 329 -38.37 -27.54 18.44
CA GLU A 329 -39.32 -26.41 18.11
C GLU A 329 -38.85 -25.04 18.54
N GLU A 330 -37.69 -24.83 19.14
CA GLU A 330 -37.12 -23.48 19.33
C GLU A 330 -36.27 -23.02 18.13
N ARG A 331 -36.77 -23.19 16.90
CA ARG A 331 -36.39 -22.37 15.77
C ARG A 331 -37.38 -21.25 15.63
N GLU A 332 -36.88 -19.99 15.70
CA GLU A 332 -37.71 -18.81 15.37
C GLU A 332 -38.44 -19.10 14.05
N PRO A 333 -39.77 -18.88 14.02
CA PRO A 333 -40.55 -19.11 12.80
C PRO A 333 -40.00 -18.18 11.71
N LEU A 334 -39.56 -18.78 10.60
CA LEU A 334 -39.19 -18.01 9.41
C LEU A 334 -40.35 -17.14 8.97
N PRO A 335 -40.12 -15.88 8.55
CA PRO A 335 -41.19 -14.99 8.11
C PRO A 335 -41.99 -15.65 6.99
N THR A 336 -43.29 -15.65 7.15
CA THR A 336 -44.24 -16.19 6.14
C THR A 336 -43.95 -15.59 4.78
N PRO A 337 -43.80 -16.39 3.72
CA PRO A 337 -43.49 -15.88 2.39
C PRO A 337 -44.59 -14.93 1.91
N SER A 338 -44.21 -13.80 1.32
CA SER A 338 -45.09 -12.76 0.79
C SER A 338 -46.04 -13.25 -0.31
N ARG A 339 -45.76 -14.38 -0.93
CA ARG A 339 -46.58 -15.08 -1.93
C ARG A 339 -46.36 -16.61 -1.87
N PRO A 340 -47.27 -17.41 -2.44
CA PRO A 340 -47.07 -18.84 -2.58
C PRO A 340 -45.80 -19.16 -3.37
N ILE A 341 -44.99 -20.09 -2.86
CA ILE A 341 -43.74 -20.54 -3.51
C ILE A 341 -44.10 -21.40 -4.73
N ARG A 342 -43.48 -21.13 -5.87
CA ARG A 342 -43.68 -21.82 -7.15
C ARG A 342 -42.43 -22.51 -7.61
N GLU A 343 -42.62 -23.44 -8.55
CA GLU A 343 -41.47 -24.08 -9.24
C GLU A 343 -40.64 -23.03 -9.97
N GLY A 344 -39.30 -23.12 -9.81
CA GLY A 344 -38.33 -22.13 -10.32
C GLY A 344 -37.99 -21.00 -9.34
N ASP A 345 -38.69 -20.85 -8.23
CA ASP A 345 -38.38 -19.83 -7.23
C ASP A 345 -37.03 -20.14 -6.51
N LEU A 346 -36.35 -19.07 -6.16
CA LEU A 346 -35.12 -19.15 -5.37
C LEU A 346 -35.52 -19.05 -3.88
N VAL A 347 -35.10 -20.05 -3.10
CA VAL A 347 -35.38 -20.09 -1.67
C VAL A 347 -34.07 -20.26 -0.89
N GLU A 348 -34.06 -19.79 0.34
CA GLU A 348 -32.95 -19.95 1.28
C GLU A 348 -33.32 -20.97 2.35
N LEU A 349 -32.47 -22.02 2.50
CA LEU A 349 -32.55 -23.05 3.52
C LEU A 349 -31.26 -23.02 4.35
N SER A 350 -31.34 -22.69 5.61
CA SER A 350 -30.19 -22.67 6.55
C SER A 350 -28.97 -21.86 6.01
N GLY A 351 -29.21 -20.68 5.40
CA GLY A 351 -28.16 -19.83 4.86
C GLY A 351 -27.64 -20.23 3.47
N ARG A 352 -28.24 -21.25 2.82
CA ARG A 352 -27.87 -21.67 1.46
C ARG A 352 -29.04 -21.49 0.50
N GLN A 353 -28.73 -20.96 -0.68
CA GLN A 353 -29.72 -20.76 -1.75
C GLN A 353 -29.94 -22.06 -2.54
N ALA A 354 -31.21 -22.39 -2.79
CA ALA A 354 -31.64 -23.53 -3.59
C ALA A 354 -32.80 -23.11 -4.51
N VAL A 355 -32.96 -23.78 -5.64
CA VAL A 355 -34.04 -23.56 -6.60
C VAL A 355 -35.14 -24.60 -6.34
N VAL A 356 -36.40 -24.16 -6.33
CA VAL A 356 -37.55 -25.06 -6.19
C VAL A 356 -37.74 -25.83 -7.51
N ALA A 357 -37.52 -27.12 -7.48
CA ALA A 357 -37.66 -28.02 -8.63
C ALA A 357 -39.07 -28.63 -8.74
N GLY A 358 -39.89 -28.54 -7.70
CA GLY A 358 -41.27 -28.98 -7.72
C GLY A 358 -41.95 -28.74 -6.38
N VAL A 359 -43.31 -28.60 -6.40
CA VAL A 359 -44.14 -28.38 -5.24
C VAL A 359 -45.12 -29.54 -5.12
N ILE A 360 -45.11 -30.28 -3.99
CA ILE A 360 -45.97 -31.41 -3.76
C ILE A 360 -46.73 -31.18 -2.41
N GLY A 361 -47.92 -30.59 -2.49
CA GLY A 361 -48.70 -30.21 -1.32
C GLY A 361 -47.94 -29.19 -0.45
N ASP A 362 -47.64 -29.52 0.81
CA ASP A 362 -46.89 -28.69 1.75
C ASP A 362 -45.34 -28.93 1.71
N ARG A 363 -44.90 -29.74 0.76
CA ARG A 363 -43.48 -30.05 0.60
C ARG A 363 -42.89 -29.49 -0.70
N LEU A 364 -41.68 -28.96 -0.60
CA LEU A 364 -40.93 -28.41 -1.73
C LEU A 364 -39.76 -29.35 -2.05
N GLN A 365 -39.58 -29.65 -3.31
CA GLN A 365 -38.39 -30.28 -3.83
C GLN A 365 -37.39 -29.19 -4.21
N LEU A 366 -36.26 -29.14 -3.54
CA LEU A 366 -35.21 -28.15 -3.75
C LEU A 366 -34.01 -28.77 -4.47
N LEU A 367 -33.43 -28.00 -5.34
CA LEU A 367 -32.18 -28.32 -6.03
C LEU A 367 -31.10 -27.36 -5.53
N ALA A 368 -30.16 -27.88 -4.73
CA ALA A 368 -28.99 -27.15 -4.23
C ALA A 368 -27.72 -27.71 -4.90
N GLY A 369 -27.31 -27.15 -6.03
CA GLY A 369 -26.28 -27.73 -6.90
C GLY A 369 -26.71 -29.09 -7.44
N ASN A 370 -25.99 -30.18 -7.12
CA ASN A 370 -26.31 -31.55 -7.54
C ASN A 370 -27.18 -32.33 -6.54
N LEU A 371 -27.55 -31.74 -5.42
CA LEU A 371 -28.33 -32.39 -4.37
C LEU A 371 -29.82 -32.04 -4.50
N LYS A 372 -30.68 -33.10 -4.51
CA LYS A 372 -32.14 -32.96 -4.41
C LYS A 372 -32.56 -33.16 -2.95
N LEU A 373 -33.24 -32.17 -2.38
CA LEU A 373 -33.73 -32.18 -1.00
C LEU A 373 -35.24 -32.00 -0.99
N THR A 374 -35.97 -32.70 -0.12
CA THR A 374 -37.40 -32.48 0.08
C THR A 374 -37.61 -31.90 1.48
N VAL A 375 -38.16 -30.66 1.56
CA VAL A 375 -38.35 -29.90 2.79
C VAL A 375 -39.77 -29.38 2.86
N LYS A 376 -40.25 -28.97 4.05
CA LYS A 376 -41.55 -28.31 4.17
C LYS A 376 -41.47 -26.86 3.71
N ALA A 377 -42.53 -26.32 3.19
CA ALA A 377 -42.61 -24.91 2.75
C ALA A 377 -42.36 -23.93 3.91
N SER A 378 -42.65 -24.34 5.15
CA SER A 378 -42.38 -23.59 6.38
C SER A 378 -40.87 -23.45 6.73
N ASP A 379 -40.01 -24.29 6.19
CA ASP A 379 -38.61 -24.38 6.58
C ASP A 379 -37.69 -23.57 5.64
N VAL A 380 -38.27 -22.86 4.68
CA VAL A 380 -37.52 -22.10 3.67
C VAL A 380 -38.02 -20.65 3.63
N ARG A 381 -37.08 -19.73 3.33
CA ARG A 381 -37.37 -18.31 3.08
C ARG A 381 -37.36 -18.05 1.58
N LEU A 382 -38.44 -17.43 1.06
CA LEU A 382 -38.47 -16.97 -0.32
C LEU A 382 -37.52 -15.77 -0.50
N VAL A 383 -36.60 -15.84 -1.49
CA VAL A 383 -35.71 -14.73 -1.85
C VAL A 383 -36.43 -13.88 -2.90
N GLU A 384 -36.75 -12.62 -2.58
CA GLU A 384 -37.44 -11.74 -3.51
C GLU A 384 -36.60 -11.36 -4.73
N GLU A 385 -37.24 -11.23 -5.90
CA GLU A 385 -36.58 -10.90 -7.16
C GLU A 385 -35.78 -9.59 -7.13
N ALA A 386 -36.10 -8.64 -6.24
CA ALA A 386 -35.36 -7.41 -6.04
C ALA A 386 -33.95 -7.64 -5.50
N GLU A 387 -33.82 -8.50 -4.47
CA GLU A 387 -32.50 -8.86 -3.90
C GLU A 387 -31.61 -9.62 -4.90
N VAL A 388 -32.23 -10.38 -5.82
CA VAL A 388 -31.51 -11.12 -6.87
C VAL A 388 -31.05 -10.17 -7.97
N ARG A 389 -31.84 -9.14 -8.32
CA ARG A 389 -31.48 -8.11 -9.30
C ARG A 389 -30.34 -7.23 -8.79
N GLU A 390 -30.39 -6.73 -7.56
CA GLU A 390 -29.30 -5.93 -6.98
C GLU A 390 -27.96 -6.71 -6.94
N LYS A 391 -27.98 -7.96 -6.47
CA LYS A 391 -26.79 -8.81 -6.46
C LYS A 391 -26.27 -9.17 -7.86
N LYS A 392 -27.16 -9.33 -8.85
CA LYS A 392 -26.77 -9.55 -10.25
C LYS A 392 -26.25 -8.28 -10.92
N GLU A 393 -26.81 -7.11 -10.62
CA GLU A 393 -26.34 -5.83 -11.14
C GLU A 393 -25.00 -5.45 -10.53
N ALA A 394 -24.80 -5.62 -9.22
CA ALA A 394 -23.52 -5.43 -8.57
C ALA A 394 -22.42 -6.37 -9.15
N LYS A 395 -22.71 -7.66 -9.35
CA LYS A 395 -21.79 -8.59 -10.02
C LYS A 395 -21.55 -8.23 -11.48
N ARG A 396 -22.56 -7.73 -12.22
CA ARG A 396 -22.37 -7.27 -13.60
C ARG A 396 -21.53 -5.99 -13.67
N GLN A 397 -21.70 -5.04 -12.76
CA GLN A 397 -20.91 -3.81 -12.72
C GLN A 397 -19.43 -4.11 -12.41
N VAL A 398 -19.14 -4.99 -11.46
CA VAL A 398 -17.77 -5.44 -11.16
C VAL A 398 -17.17 -6.22 -12.34
N ALA A 399 -17.91 -7.12 -12.96
CA ALA A 399 -17.45 -7.87 -14.13
C ALA A 399 -17.25 -6.96 -15.36
N THR A 400 -18.06 -5.90 -15.51
CA THR A 400 -17.95 -4.92 -16.60
C THR A 400 -16.75 -4.00 -16.38
N ALA A 401 -16.48 -3.59 -15.13
CA ALA A 401 -15.31 -2.79 -14.78
C ALA A 401 -14.00 -3.57 -15.03
N ILE A 402 -13.94 -4.85 -14.63
CA ILE A 402 -12.80 -5.73 -14.89
C ILE A 402 -12.61 -5.95 -16.41
N ARG A 403 -13.71 -6.11 -17.18
CA ARG A 403 -13.65 -6.26 -18.65
C ARG A 403 -13.20 -4.99 -19.36
N LEU A 404 -13.61 -3.80 -18.90
CA LEU A 404 -13.19 -2.52 -19.48
C LEU A 404 -11.70 -2.23 -19.22
N GLN A 405 -11.17 -2.63 -18.07
CA GLN A 405 -9.73 -2.55 -17.78
C GLN A 405 -8.93 -3.55 -18.64
N GLY A 406 -9.38 -4.79 -18.77
CA GLY A 406 -8.74 -5.79 -19.63
C GLY A 406 -8.76 -5.42 -21.11
N ALA A 407 -9.87 -4.89 -21.62
CA ALA A 407 -10.01 -4.48 -23.03
C ALA A 407 -9.17 -3.24 -23.40
N ARG A 408 -8.85 -2.36 -22.43
CA ARG A 408 -7.95 -1.21 -22.67
C ARG A 408 -6.47 -1.59 -22.67
N ALA A 409 -6.10 -2.71 -22.06
CA ALA A 409 -4.72 -3.19 -21.96
C ALA A 409 -4.39 -4.30 -22.98
N ALA A 410 -5.39 -4.87 -23.67
CA ALA A 410 -5.18 -5.97 -24.60
C ALA A 410 -4.64 -5.46 -25.94
N VAL A 411 -3.37 -5.73 -26.19
CA VAL A 411 -2.71 -5.56 -27.49
C VAL A 411 -2.73 -6.93 -28.17
N ASN A 412 -2.90 -6.99 -29.51
CA ASN A 412 -2.96 -8.25 -30.26
C ASN A 412 -1.61 -8.74 -30.77
N GLU A 413 -0.53 -8.04 -30.45
CA GLU A 413 0.81 -8.38 -30.92
C GLU A 413 1.83 -8.22 -29.80
N LEU A 414 2.70 -9.22 -29.64
CA LEU A 414 3.82 -9.22 -28.69
C LEU A 414 5.11 -9.51 -29.46
N ASP A 415 6.10 -8.64 -29.34
CA ASP A 415 7.43 -8.83 -29.93
C ASP A 415 8.40 -9.27 -28.82
N ILE A 416 8.92 -10.49 -28.94
CA ILE A 416 9.88 -11.08 -27.98
C ILE A 416 11.29 -11.25 -28.59
N ARG A 417 11.56 -10.66 -29.75
CA ARG A 417 12.89 -10.73 -30.36
C ARG A 417 13.95 -10.09 -29.49
N GLY A 418 15.06 -10.81 -29.28
CA GLY A 418 16.18 -10.33 -28.48
C GLY A 418 16.03 -10.50 -26.96
N LEU A 419 14.94 -11.12 -26.48
CA LEU A 419 14.79 -11.48 -25.08
C LEU A 419 15.46 -12.83 -24.77
N MET A 420 15.93 -12.99 -23.55
CA MET A 420 16.37 -14.27 -23.02
C MET A 420 15.17 -15.18 -22.77
N THR A 421 15.35 -16.51 -22.86
CA THR A 421 14.27 -17.49 -22.80
C THR A 421 13.36 -17.31 -21.56
N ASP A 422 13.95 -17.10 -20.39
CA ASP A 422 13.23 -16.96 -19.12
C ASP A 422 12.38 -15.65 -19.08
N GLU A 423 12.88 -14.59 -19.73
CA GLU A 423 12.16 -13.32 -19.84
C GLU A 423 11.04 -13.39 -20.88
N ALA A 424 11.29 -14.10 -21.97
CA ALA A 424 10.30 -14.32 -23.03
C ALA A 424 9.10 -15.12 -22.50
N ASP A 425 9.32 -16.21 -21.78
CA ASP A 425 8.27 -17.05 -21.20
C ASP A 425 7.36 -16.24 -20.27
N LEU A 426 7.92 -15.42 -19.39
CA LEU A 426 7.15 -14.59 -18.46
C LEU A 426 6.31 -13.52 -19.19
N GLN A 427 6.83 -12.95 -20.27
CA GLN A 427 6.10 -11.97 -21.07
C GLN A 427 4.99 -12.61 -21.88
N VAL A 428 5.22 -13.80 -22.45
CA VAL A 428 4.22 -14.58 -23.18
C VAL A 428 3.06 -14.97 -22.27
N GLU A 429 3.32 -15.49 -21.07
CA GLU A 429 2.26 -15.82 -20.09
C GLU A 429 1.39 -14.61 -19.76
N ARG A 430 1.99 -13.48 -19.41
CA ARG A 430 1.26 -12.25 -19.10
C ARG A 430 0.45 -11.72 -20.28
N PHE A 431 1.01 -11.82 -21.48
CA PHE A 431 0.34 -11.39 -22.69
C PHE A 431 -0.87 -12.28 -23.00
N LEU A 432 -0.75 -13.61 -22.91
CA LEU A 432 -1.84 -14.55 -23.11
C LEU A 432 -2.96 -14.38 -22.09
N ASP A 433 -2.62 -14.17 -20.82
CA ASP A 433 -3.60 -13.86 -19.76
C ASP A 433 -4.38 -12.57 -20.06
N THR A 434 -3.66 -11.51 -20.48
CA THR A 434 -4.28 -10.23 -20.86
C THR A 434 -5.14 -10.35 -22.10
N ALA A 435 -4.68 -11.09 -23.10
CA ALA A 435 -5.42 -11.37 -24.32
C ALA A 435 -6.69 -12.19 -24.05
N ALA A 436 -6.62 -13.19 -23.18
CA ALA A 436 -7.76 -14.00 -22.76
C ALA A 436 -8.79 -13.17 -21.99
N LEU A 437 -8.37 -12.31 -21.09
CA LEU A 437 -9.24 -11.35 -20.39
C LEU A 437 -9.87 -10.34 -21.34
N GLY A 438 -9.13 -9.90 -22.36
CA GLY A 438 -9.61 -9.01 -23.44
C GLY A 438 -10.47 -9.70 -24.49
N LYS A 439 -10.63 -11.04 -24.42
CA LYS A 439 -11.34 -11.89 -25.42
C LYS A 439 -10.82 -11.72 -26.85
N LEU A 440 -9.52 -11.60 -27.02
CA LEU A 440 -8.91 -11.62 -28.34
C LEU A 440 -8.95 -13.05 -28.89
N ASN A 441 -9.51 -13.22 -30.09
CA ASN A 441 -9.62 -14.52 -30.73
C ASN A 441 -8.31 -14.97 -31.43
N ILE A 442 -7.47 -14.00 -31.77
CA ILE A 442 -6.20 -14.24 -32.46
C ILE A 442 -5.18 -13.26 -31.87
N VAL A 443 -4.01 -13.76 -31.53
CA VAL A 443 -2.86 -12.98 -31.07
C VAL A 443 -1.63 -13.37 -31.88
N THR A 444 -0.72 -12.43 -32.08
CA THR A 444 0.52 -12.64 -32.84
C THR A 444 1.70 -12.49 -31.87
N ILE A 445 2.62 -13.46 -31.86
CA ILE A 445 3.88 -13.40 -31.13
C ILE A 445 5.00 -13.42 -32.17
N ILE A 446 5.83 -12.37 -32.15
CA ILE A 446 6.99 -12.22 -33.02
C ILE A 446 8.21 -12.73 -32.28
N HIS A 447 8.79 -13.81 -32.75
CA HIS A 447 10.03 -14.38 -32.24
C HIS A 447 11.11 -14.37 -33.35
N GLY A 448 12.37 -14.31 -32.96
CA GLY A 448 13.52 -14.29 -33.86
C GLY A 448 14.42 -15.49 -33.63
#